data_13add7b5e062058135265857e35d96e0
#
_entry.id   13add7b5e062058135265857e35d96e0
#
_cell.length_a   1.000
_cell.length_b   1.000
_cell.length_c   1.000
_cell.angle_alpha   90.00
_cell.angle_beta   90.00
_cell.angle_gamma   90.00
#
_symmetry.space_group_name_H-M   'P 1'
#
loop_
_entity.id
_entity.type
_entity.pdbx_description
1 polymer ?
#
loop_
_entity_poly.entity_id
_entity_poly.type
_entity_poly.pdbx_seq_one_letter_code
_entity_poly.pdbx_strand_id
1 'polypeptide(L)'
;MSEDSAPVTPLSEDPAPNTVTAPDPNHVCRETFNQLQNEMAAATSYAGVPRMVARTAEAVKNFPVAAQPDLYVTAIPQGSIDAVSLPLKPDDAPPHHFPVWVLGDGNCLPRTLSILAIGHPENFVEMRMRIVAELTINITRYVSPSYLANGSSTTGATLLEYLMLDVDIPFSQGLTPLEVLQAEIVGVCKPLADFNMWGVYAAANILKVPVTSVHHDKREAHKKLLAKRTIWPTQDHTDTPCYIMWMSHRDDRIHQWWLANHFIPLLQLHPTKAPAVVDNTTVTEDTLNTAFIEDDSLQFADLQDR
;
A
#
# COMPACT_ATOMS: atom_id res chain seq x y z
N MET A 1 5.08 -86.41 -13.57
CA MET A 1 5.60 -85.54 -12.48
C MET A 1 5.28 -84.14 -12.84
N SER A 2 4.15 -83.61 -12.34
CA SER A 2 3.70 -82.25 -12.56
C SER A 2 3.95 -81.50 -11.25
N GLU A 3 4.81 -80.47 -11.31
CA GLU A 3 5.06 -79.57 -10.20
C GLU A 3 3.96 -78.48 -10.17
N ASP A 4 3.16 -78.52 -9.10
CA ASP A 4 2.16 -77.49 -8.77
C ASP A 4 2.90 -76.28 -8.16
N SER A 5 2.90 -75.17 -8.90
CA SER A 5 3.40 -73.90 -8.42
C SER A 5 2.24 -73.16 -7.76
N ALA A 6 2.28 -72.95 -6.45
CA ALA A 6 1.34 -72.17 -5.68
C ALA A 6 1.44 -70.67 -6.04
N PRO A 7 0.33 -69.88 -6.09
CA PRO A 7 0.36 -68.45 -6.36
C PRO A 7 0.89 -67.65 -5.16
N VAL A 8 1.87 -66.80 -5.43
CA VAL A 8 2.43 -65.84 -4.46
C VAL A 8 1.44 -64.68 -4.33
N THR A 9 0.89 -64.48 -3.15
CA THR A 9 0.04 -63.34 -2.80
C THR A 9 0.92 -62.07 -2.67
N PRO A 10 0.60 -60.98 -3.34
CA PRO A 10 1.37 -59.73 -3.14
C PRO A 10 1.09 -59.19 -1.74
N LEU A 11 2.21 -58.85 -1.05
CA LEU A 11 2.18 -58.13 0.22
C LEU A 11 1.50 -56.76 0.00
N SER A 12 0.46 -56.47 0.81
CA SER A 12 -0.17 -55.14 0.84
C SER A 12 0.85 -54.16 1.38
N GLU A 13 1.23 -53.20 0.56
CA GLU A 13 2.02 -52.05 1.02
C GLU A 13 1.15 -51.22 1.98
N ASP A 14 1.59 -51.15 3.23
CA ASP A 14 0.99 -50.22 4.20
C ASP A 14 1.09 -48.78 3.68
N PRO A 15 0.00 -47.99 3.74
CA PRO A 15 0.04 -46.59 3.31
C PRO A 15 1.07 -45.84 4.19
N ALA A 16 2.02 -45.19 3.52
CA ALA A 16 3.01 -44.33 4.18
C ALA A 16 2.33 -43.34 5.13
N PRO A 17 2.88 -43.10 6.33
CA PRO A 17 2.27 -42.18 7.27
C PRO A 17 2.14 -40.79 6.61
N ASN A 18 0.91 -40.21 6.65
CA ASN A 18 0.60 -38.86 6.21
C ASN A 18 1.54 -37.90 6.98
N THR A 19 2.62 -37.46 6.35
CA THR A 19 3.43 -36.37 6.84
C THR A 19 2.58 -35.10 6.75
N VAL A 20 2.02 -34.69 7.88
CA VAL A 20 1.40 -33.38 8.03
C VAL A 20 2.51 -32.35 7.84
N THR A 21 2.63 -31.81 6.63
CA THR A 21 3.53 -30.70 6.34
C THR A 21 3.10 -29.50 7.20
N ALA A 22 4.05 -28.91 7.92
CA ALA A 22 3.79 -27.69 8.67
C ALA A 22 3.19 -26.63 7.72
N PRO A 23 2.17 -25.86 8.16
CA PRO A 23 1.55 -24.86 7.31
C PRO A 23 2.57 -23.81 6.87
N ASP A 24 2.46 -23.35 5.61
CA ASP A 24 3.30 -22.28 5.06
C ASP A 24 3.20 -21.03 5.96
N PRO A 25 4.31 -20.49 6.49
CA PRO A 25 4.30 -19.30 7.34
C PRO A 25 3.59 -18.10 6.70
N ASN A 26 3.66 -17.94 5.39
CA ASN A 26 2.98 -16.87 4.66
C ASN A 26 1.45 -17.07 4.64
N HIS A 27 1.00 -18.31 4.61
CA HIS A 27 -0.42 -18.65 4.71
C HIS A 27 -0.94 -18.32 6.11
N VAL A 28 -0.22 -18.72 7.15
CA VAL A 28 -0.59 -18.42 8.55
C VAL A 28 -0.64 -16.91 8.79
N CYS A 29 0.31 -16.17 8.25
CA CYS A 29 0.35 -14.71 8.31
C CYS A 29 -0.92 -14.10 7.70
N ARG A 30 -1.23 -14.47 6.46
CA ARG A 30 -2.41 -13.96 5.74
C ARG A 30 -3.72 -14.30 6.45
N GLU A 31 -3.91 -15.51 6.91
CA GLU A 31 -5.11 -15.91 7.66
C GLU A 31 -5.26 -15.09 8.94
N THR A 32 -4.18 -14.90 9.70
CA THR A 32 -4.18 -14.10 10.93
C THR A 32 -4.65 -12.68 10.66
N PHE A 33 -4.10 -12.01 9.65
CA PHE A 33 -4.49 -10.63 9.33
C PHE A 33 -5.89 -10.52 8.73
N ASN A 34 -6.34 -11.49 7.93
CA ASN A 34 -7.72 -11.53 7.42
C ASN A 34 -8.72 -11.66 8.57
N GLN A 35 -8.45 -12.52 9.54
CA GLN A 35 -9.31 -12.65 10.72
C GLN A 35 -9.36 -11.35 11.52
N LEU A 36 -8.21 -10.71 11.76
CA LEU A 36 -8.14 -9.43 12.47
C LEU A 36 -8.90 -8.32 11.73
N GLN A 37 -8.82 -8.27 10.40
CA GLN A 37 -9.60 -7.31 9.60
C GLN A 37 -11.10 -7.52 9.77
N ASN A 38 -11.58 -8.77 9.69
CA ASN A 38 -13.00 -9.08 9.85
C ASN A 38 -13.52 -8.67 11.23
N GLU A 39 -12.74 -8.88 12.28
CA GLU A 39 -13.07 -8.44 13.62
C GLU A 39 -13.09 -6.91 13.75
N MET A 40 -12.10 -6.22 13.18
CA MET A 40 -12.00 -4.76 13.20
C MET A 40 -13.08 -4.09 12.36
N ALA A 41 -13.50 -4.69 11.24
CA ALA A 41 -14.56 -4.17 10.38
C ALA A 41 -15.90 -4.03 11.12
N ALA A 42 -16.11 -4.79 12.20
CA ALA A 42 -17.29 -4.70 13.06
C ALA A 42 -17.23 -3.53 14.07
N ALA A 43 -16.11 -2.79 14.15
CA ALA A 43 -15.99 -1.66 15.06
C ALA A 43 -16.93 -0.52 14.65
N THR A 44 -17.80 -0.09 15.56
CA THR A 44 -18.72 1.04 15.38
C THR A 44 -18.27 2.29 16.14
N SER A 45 -17.27 2.16 17.02
CA SER A 45 -16.70 3.26 17.79
C SER A 45 -15.24 2.97 18.12
N TYR A 46 -14.50 4.04 18.43
CA TYR A 46 -13.08 3.93 18.80
C TYR A 46 -12.85 3.13 20.10
N ALA A 47 -13.80 3.13 21.03
CA ALA A 47 -13.66 2.44 22.31
C ALA A 47 -13.33 0.93 22.19
N GLY A 48 -13.80 0.29 21.10
CA GLY A 48 -13.52 -1.13 20.81
C GLY A 48 -12.16 -1.37 20.13
N VAL A 49 -11.64 -0.40 19.41
CA VAL A 49 -10.46 -0.56 18.54
C VAL A 49 -9.17 -0.90 19.31
N PRO A 50 -8.82 -0.24 20.43
CA PRO A 50 -7.56 -0.52 21.15
C PRO A 50 -7.43 -1.98 21.60
N ARG A 51 -8.53 -2.63 22.00
CA ARG A 51 -8.52 -4.04 22.39
C ARG A 51 -8.21 -4.97 21.22
N MET A 52 -8.78 -4.68 20.05
CA MET A 52 -8.51 -5.46 18.84
C MET A 52 -7.10 -5.21 18.33
N VAL A 53 -6.62 -3.97 18.41
CA VAL A 53 -5.25 -3.58 18.03
C VAL A 53 -4.19 -4.28 18.88
N ALA A 54 -4.44 -4.57 20.15
CA ALA A 54 -3.50 -5.33 20.98
C ALA A 54 -3.17 -6.70 20.37
N ARG A 55 -4.16 -7.38 19.76
CA ARG A 55 -3.94 -8.64 19.02
C ARG A 55 -3.19 -8.43 17.71
N THR A 56 -3.50 -7.35 16.99
CA THR A 56 -2.75 -6.97 15.78
C THR A 56 -1.29 -6.65 16.11
N ALA A 57 -1.03 -5.96 17.21
CA ALA A 57 0.32 -5.65 17.65
C ALA A 57 1.13 -6.92 17.94
N GLU A 58 0.52 -7.96 18.49
CA GLU A 58 1.18 -9.26 18.68
C GLU A 58 1.48 -9.94 17.33
N ALA A 59 0.54 -9.94 16.39
CA ALA A 59 0.78 -10.44 15.05
C ALA A 59 1.91 -9.68 14.33
N VAL A 60 1.96 -8.35 14.48
CA VAL A 60 3.04 -7.50 13.91
C VAL A 60 4.41 -7.87 14.44
N LYS A 61 4.53 -8.23 15.72
CA LYS A 61 5.81 -8.69 16.29
C LYS A 61 6.27 -10.01 15.69
N ASN A 62 5.33 -10.93 15.45
CA ASN A 62 5.62 -12.25 14.89
C ASN A 62 5.95 -12.20 13.40
N PHE A 63 5.47 -11.17 12.69
CA PHE A 63 5.67 -10.96 11.26
C PHE A 63 6.24 -9.56 10.99
N PRO A 64 7.52 -9.29 11.34
CA PRO A 64 8.13 -7.99 11.09
C PRO A 64 8.24 -7.72 9.59
N VAL A 65 8.07 -6.46 9.21
CA VAL A 65 8.22 -5.99 7.83
C VAL A 65 9.07 -4.72 7.80
N ALA A 66 9.85 -4.59 6.76
CA ALA A 66 10.59 -3.37 6.44
C ALA A 66 10.48 -3.11 4.94
N ALA A 67 10.61 -1.86 4.51
CA ALA A 67 10.64 -1.54 3.09
C ALA A 67 11.86 -2.16 2.40
N GLN A 68 11.69 -2.52 1.15
CA GLN A 68 12.76 -2.93 0.25
C GLN A 68 13.04 -1.78 -0.73
N PRO A 69 13.88 -0.80 -0.36
CA PRO A 69 14.09 0.43 -1.15
C PRO A 69 14.68 0.17 -2.54
N ASP A 70 15.27 -1.01 -2.76
CA ASP A 70 15.86 -1.43 -4.03
C ASP A 70 14.86 -2.14 -4.95
N LEU A 71 13.55 -2.02 -4.70
CA LEU A 71 12.54 -2.59 -5.58
C LEU A 71 12.51 -1.88 -6.93
N TYR A 72 12.56 -2.70 -7.97
CA TYR A 72 12.45 -2.26 -9.36
C TYR A 72 11.11 -2.68 -9.97
N VAL A 73 10.58 -1.87 -10.88
CA VAL A 73 9.32 -2.19 -11.59
C VAL A 73 9.34 -3.60 -12.18
N THR A 74 10.47 -4.01 -12.76
CA THR A 74 10.62 -5.32 -13.41
C THR A 74 10.71 -6.50 -12.44
N ALA A 75 10.89 -6.26 -11.15
CA ALA A 75 10.90 -7.29 -10.12
C ALA A 75 9.49 -7.63 -9.61
N ILE A 76 8.50 -6.80 -9.97
CA ILE A 76 7.11 -6.99 -9.54
C ILE A 76 6.39 -7.83 -10.60
N PRO A 77 5.89 -9.04 -10.28
CA PRO A 77 5.27 -9.94 -11.25
C PRO A 77 4.09 -9.35 -12.03
N GLN A 78 3.39 -8.37 -11.43
CA GLN A 78 2.26 -7.64 -12.04
C GLN A 78 2.59 -6.16 -12.23
N GLY A 79 3.86 -5.76 -12.04
CA GLY A 79 4.31 -4.38 -12.08
C GLY A 79 4.29 -3.84 -13.50
N SER A 80 3.17 -3.27 -13.90
CA SER A 80 3.10 -2.43 -15.09
C SER A 80 3.33 -0.96 -14.70
N ILE A 81 4.08 -0.24 -15.53
CA ILE A 81 4.12 1.22 -15.42
C ILE A 81 2.70 1.74 -15.65
N ASP A 82 2.22 2.55 -14.73
CA ASP A 82 0.93 3.22 -14.89
C ASP A 82 1.07 4.35 -15.92
N ALA A 83 0.72 4.04 -17.15
CA ALA A 83 0.81 4.98 -18.27
C ALA A 83 -0.12 6.21 -18.07
N VAL A 84 -1.20 6.06 -17.30
CA VAL A 84 -2.14 7.16 -16.98
C VAL A 84 -1.49 8.12 -16.00
N SER A 85 -0.78 7.62 -15.03
CA SER A 85 -0.11 8.40 -13.98
C SER A 85 1.23 9.00 -14.44
N LEU A 86 1.88 8.41 -15.44
CA LEU A 86 3.20 8.84 -15.89
C LEU A 86 3.27 10.31 -16.31
N PRO A 87 2.34 10.88 -17.10
CA PRO A 87 2.34 12.30 -17.47
C PRO A 87 2.04 13.26 -16.30
N LEU A 88 1.55 12.71 -15.19
CA LEU A 88 1.20 13.48 -13.98
C LEU A 88 2.32 13.46 -12.95
N LYS A 89 3.38 12.71 -13.18
CA LYS A 89 4.56 12.72 -12.32
C LYS A 89 5.19 14.12 -12.37
N PRO A 90 5.34 14.82 -11.23
CA PRO A 90 5.93 16.14 -11.20
C PRO A 90 7.44 16.10 -11.52
N ASP A 91 7.97 17.20 -12.06
CA ASP A 91 9.37 17.29 -12.50
C ASP A 91 10.38 17.11 -11.36
N ASP A 92 9.98 17.46 -10.12
CA ASP A 92 10.80 17.29 -8.93
C ASP A 92 10.65 15.91 -8.25
N ALA A 93 9.85 15.02 -8.81
CA ALA A 93 9.86 13.62 -8.41
C ALA A 93 11.20 12.97 -8.77
N PRO A 94 11.63 11.93 -8.02
CA PRO A 94 12.93 11.33 -8.24
C PRO A 94 13.09 10.87 -9.70
N PRO A 95 14.24 11.19 -10.35
CA PRO A 95 14.52 10.74 -11.69
C PRO A 95 14.55 9.20 -11.73
N HIS A 96 14.23 8.62 -12.88
CA HIS A 96 14.25 7.16 -13.09
C HIS A 96 13.30 6.34 -12.19
N HIS A 97 12.37 7.01 -11.48
CA HIS A 97 11.28 6.34 -10.79
C HIS A 97 9.99 6.48 -11.60
N PHE A 98 9.28 5.38 -11.72
CA PHE A 98 8.09 5.25 -12.54
C PHE A 98 6.89 4.87 -11.68
N PRO A 99 5.71 5.46 -11.94
CA PRO A 99 4.50 5.07 -11.25
C PRO A 99 4.13 3.62 -11.61
N VAL A 100 3.79 2.83 -10.60
CA VAL A 100 3.33 1.45 -10.79
C VAL A 100 1.85 1.38 -10.49
N TRP A 101 1.11 0.73 -11.38
CA TRP A 101 -0.33 0.62 -11.27
C TRP A 101 -0.77 -0.11 -9.99
N VAL A 102 -1.78 0.43 -9.34
CA VAL A 102 -2.42 -0.12 -8.14
C VAL A 102 -3.93 0.01 -8.28
N LEU A 103 -4.69 -1.01 -7.88
CA LEU A 103 -6.14 -1.00 -7.93
C LEU A 103 -6.73 0.09 -7.00
N GLY A 104 -7.64 0.91 -7.53
CA GLY A 104 -8.34 1.98 -6.81
C GLY A 104 -9.61 1.51 -6.13
N ASP A 105 -9.49 0.63 -5.15
CA ASP A 105 -10.60 -0.01 -4.42
C ASP A 105 -10.66 0.37 -2.92
N GLY A 106 -10.12 1.54 -2.55
CA GLY A 106 -9.96 1.93 -1.15
C GLY A 106 -8.77 1.26 -0.44
N ASN A 107 -8.12 0.27 -1.07
CA ASN A 107 -6.92 -0.38 -0.56
C ASN A 107 -5.64 0.12 -1.25
N CYS A 108 -5.68 1.19 -2.02
CA CYS A 108 -4.54 1.67 -2.79
C CYS A 108 -3.30 1.95 -1.92
N LEU A 109 -3.44 2.63 -0.79
CA LEU A 109 -2.31 2.83 0.14
C LEU A 109 -1.81 1.50 0.73
N PRO A 110 -2.62 0.62 1.31
CA PRO A 110 -2.19 -0.71 1.73
C PRO A 110 -1.51 -1.54 0.64
N ARG A 111 -2.00 -1.52 -0.60
CA ARG A 111 -1.37 -2.20 -1.74
C ARG A 111 -0.03 -1.59 -2.10
N THR A 112 0.06 -0.26 -2.12
CA THR A 112 1.31 0.48 -2.31
C THR A 112 2.35 0.08 -1.27
N LEU A 113 1.97 0.01 0.01
CA LEU A 113 2.87 -0.43 1.08
C LEU A 113 3.25 -1.91 0.95
N SER A 114 2.34 -2.77 0.53
CA SER A 114 2.63 -4.17 0.26
C SER A 114 3.70 -4.32 -0.83
N ILE A 115 3.59 -3.55 -1.91
CA ILE A 115 4.61 -3.52 -2.96
C ILE A 115 5.96 -3.04 -2.40
N LEU A 116 5.97 -1.92 -1.66
CA LEU A 116 7.21 -1.34 -1.10
C LEU A 116 7.88 -2.24 -0.06
N ALA A 117 7.11 -3.05 0.67
CA ALA A 117 7.62 -3.93 1.72
C ALA A 117 8.01 -5.32 1.21
N ILE A 118 7.18 -5.90 0.32
CA ILE A 118 7.20 -7.34 0.01
C ILE A 118 7.36 -7.59 -1.51
N GLY A 119 7.18 -6.57 -2.35
CA GLY A 119 7.32 -6.68 -3.80
C GLY A 119 6.06 -7.09 -4.57
N HIS A 120 4.90 -7.19 -3.92
CA HIS A 120 3.63 -7.52 -4.56
C HIS A 120 2.44 -6.93 -3.79
N PRO A 121 1.26 -6.68 -4.41
CA PRO A 121 0.14 -5.98 -3.78
C PRO A 121 -0.77 -6.85 -2.90
N GLU A 122 -0.59 -8.17 -2.86
CA GLU A 122 -1.56 -9.11 -2.28
C GLU A 122 -1.65 -9.06 -0.75
N ASN A 123 -0.61 -8.59 -0.05
CA ASN A 123 -0.61 -8.49 1.41
C ASN A 123 -1.23 -7.18 1.93
N PHE A 124 -2.12 -6.57 1.14
CA PHE A 124 -2.76 -5.29 1.48
C PHE A 124 -3.60 -5.34 2.77
N VAL A 125 -4.20 -6.47 3.10
CA VAL A 125 -4.93 -6.66 4.36
C VAL A 125 -4.00 -6.53 5.56
N GLU A 126 -2.86 -7.18 5.51
CA GLU A 126 -1.81 -7.05 6.51
C GLU A 126 -1.38 -5.59 6.67
N MET A 127 -1.09 -4.90 5.55
CA MET A 127 -0.67 -3.50 5.59
C MET A 127 -1.76 -2.58 6.16
N ARG A 128 -3.04 -2.81 5.81
CA ARG A 128 -4.16 -2.08 6.42
C ARG A 128 -4.18 -2.26 7.94
N MET A 129 -4.06 -3.49 8.43
CA MET A 129 -4.08 -3.77 9.86
C MET A 129 -2.86 -3.17 10.58
N ARG A 130 -1.70 -3.14 9.93
CA ARG A 130 -0.51 -2.48 10.46
C ARG A 130 -0.70 -0.96 10.56
N ILE A 131 -1.33 -0.31 9.56
CA ILE A 131 -1.63 1.13 9.61
C ILE A 131 -2.58 1.42 10.79
N VAL A 132 -3.67 0.66 10.90
CA VAL A 132 -4.64 0.82 11.99
C VAL A 132 -3.98 0.64 13.36
N ALA A 133 -3.12 -0.38 13.51
CA ALA A 133 -2.40 -0.64 14.76
C ALA A 133 -1.42 0.50 15.09
N GLU A 134 -0.63 0.95 14.13
CA GLU A 134 0.35 2.03 14.32
C GLU A 134 -0.35 3.34 14.72
N LEU A 135 -1.41 3.73 14.01
CA LEU A 135 -2.20 4.92 14.32
C LEU A 135 -2.84 4.84 15.71
N THR A 136 -3.36 3.67 16.10
CA THR A 136 -4.04 3.48 17.39
C THR A 136 -3.06 3.49 18.56
N ILE A 137 -1.96 2.75 18.46
CA ILE A 137 -0.95 2.62 19.53
C ILE A 137 -0.27 3.96 19.79
N ASN A 138 -0.02 4.71 18.72
CA ASN A 138 0.74 5.96 18.75
C ASN A 138 -0.13 7.19 18.51
N ILE A 139 -1.42 7.13 18.79
CA ILE A 139 -2.41 8.14 18.41
C ILE A 139 -2.03 9.57 18.83
N THR A 140 -1.47 9.75 20.02
CA THR A 140 -1.03 11.06 20.51
C THR A 140 0.13 11.64 19.70
N ARG A 141 0.97 10.80 19.11
CA ARG A 141 2.04 11.21 18.21
C ARG A 141 1.47 11.85 16.95
N TYR A 142 0.46 11.23 16.35
CA TYR A 142 -0.12 11.66 15.07
C TYR A 142 -0.98 12.92 15.15
N VAL A 143 -1.28 13.40 16.36
CA VAL A 143 -1.89 14.72 16.60
C VAL A 143 -0.89 15.71 17.22
N SER A 144 0.38 15.35 17.35
CA SER A 144 1.41 16.24 17.89
C SER A 144 1.97 17.15 16.80
N PRO A 145 1.83 18.49 16.92
CA PRO A 145 2.43 19.42 15.98
C PRO A 145 3.93 19.26 15.80
N SER A 146 4.66 18.94 16.86
CA SER A 146 6.12 18.74 16.78
C SER A 146 6.51 17.54 15.93
N TYR A 147 5.76 16.45 16.01
CA TYR A 147 5.96 15.27 15.16
C TYR A 147 5.62 15.58 13.69
N LEU A 148 4.46 16.21 13.46
CA LEU A 148 4.00 16.52 12.12
C LEU A 148 4.93 17.48 11.38
N ALA A 149 5.58 18.41 12.09
CA ALA A 149 6.53 19.35 11.51
C ALA A 149 7.89 18.76 11.17
N ASN A 150 8.20 17.54 11.61
CA ASN A 150 9.53 16.96 11.41
C ASN A 150 9.91 16.93 9.91
N GLY A 151 11.05 17.55 9.58
CA GLY A 151 11.51 17.69 8.19
C GLY A 151 10.71 18.64 7.30
N SER A 152 9.83 19.49 7.87
CA SER A 152 8.99 20.44 7.14
C SER A 152 9.31 21.90 7.46
N SER A 153 9.18 22.76 6.46
CA SER A 153 9.16 24.21 6.64
C SER A 153 7.79 24.74 7.10
N THR A 154 6.73 23.93 6.99
CA THR A 154 5.38 24.26 7.45
C THR A 154 5.23 23.95 8.93
N THR A 155 4.54 24.81 9.68
CA THR A 155 4.31 24.57 11.12
C THR A 155 3.44 23.34 11.34
N GLY A 156 3.70 22.62 12.42
CA GLY A 156 2.92 21.42 12.74
C GLY A 156 1.45 21.72 13.06
N ALA A 157 1.14 22.91 13.59
CA ALA A 157 -0.25 23.35 13.81
C ALA A 157 -1.01 23.48 12.48
N THR A 158 -0.39 24.09 11.47
CA THR A 158 -0.96 24.21 10.12
C THR A 158 -1.13 22.84 9.46
N LEU A 159 -0.15 21.96 9.62
CA LEU A 159 -0.24 20.59 9.08
C LEU A 159 -1.36 19.79 9.73
N LEU A 160 -1.54 19.93 11.05
CA LEU A 160 -2.62 19.29 11.76
C LEU A 160 -4.00 19.79 11.31
N GLU A 161 -4.13 21.11 11.11
CA GLU A 161 -5.35 21.70 10.57
C GLU A 161 -5.69 21.13 9.18
N TYR A 162 -4.70 21.02 8.29
CA TYR A 162 -4.90 20.45 6.96
C TYR A 162 -5.23 18.95 7.01
N LEU A 163 -4.63 18.18 7.94
CA LEU A 163 -5.00 16.78 8.15
C LEU A 163 -6.45 16.64 8.58
N MET A 164 -6.94 17.54 9.44
CA MET A 164 -8.34 17.56 9.87
C MET A 164 -9.31 17.92 8.74
N LEU A 165 -8.86 18.71 7.75
CA LEU A 165 -9.66 19.07 6.57
C LEU A 165 -9.65 17.96 5.50
N ASP A 166 -8.69 17.04 5.54
CA ASP A 166 -8.53 15.98 4.55
C ASP A 166 -9.35 14.71 4.90
N VAL A 167 -10.15 14.74 5.95
CA VAL A 167 -11.01 13.61 6.33
C VAL A 167 -12.44 13.79 5.83
N ASP A 168 -13.04 12.71 5.35
CA ASP A 168 -14.44 12.63 4.92
C ASP A 168 -15.45 12.60 6.09
N ILE A 169 -15.06 13.14 7.22
CA ILE A 169 -15.97 13.26 8.37
C ILE A 169 -16.68 14.59 8.24
N PRO A 170 -18.03 14.61 8.23
CA PRO A 170 -18.75 15.87 8.23
C PRO A 170 -18.21 16.77 9.33
N PHE A 171 -17.72 17.95 8.96
CA PHE A 171 -17.03 18.87 9.85
C PHE A 171 -17.99 19.23 11.00
N SER A 172 -18.02 18.39 12.03
CA SER A 172 -18.73 18.65 13.27
C SER A 172 -17.93 19.70 14.00
N GLN A 173 -18.36 20.94 13.94
CA GLN A 173 -17.79 22.05 14.69
C GLN A 173 -17.63 21.61 16.13
N GLY A 174 -16.38 21.54 16.58
CA GLY A 174 -16.05 21.27 17.98
C GLY A 174 -15.27 19.96 18.27
N LEU A 175 -15.00 19.08 17.29
CA LEU A 175 -14.15 17.93 17.53
C LEU A 175 -12.68 18.36 17.69
N THR A 176 -12.02 17.79 18.68
CA THR A 176 -10.57 17.90 18.84
C THR A 176 -9.84 17.09 17.77
N PRO A 177 -8.57 17.41 17.44
CA PRO A 177 -7.77 16.60 16.50
C PRO A 177 -7.70 15.11 16.88
N LEU A 178 -7.70 14.82 18.18
CA LEU A 178 -7.69 13.45 18.69
C LEU A 178 -9.00 12.72 18.34
N GLU A 179 -10.14 13.36 18.53
CA GLU A 179 -11.45 12.79 18.21
C GLU A 179 -11.63 12.59 16.71
N VAL A 180 -11.12 13.52 15.88
CA VAL A 180 -11.10 13.37 14.42
C VAL A 180 -10.27 12.17 14.00
N LEU A 181 -9.05 12.01 14.54
CA LEU A 181 -8.21 10.86 14.24
C LEU A 181 -8.82 9.55 14.76
N GLN A 182 -9.49 9.56 15.91
CA GLN A 182 -10.23 8.38 16.42
C GLN A 182 -11.34 7.95 15.47
N ALA A 183 -12.10 8.90 14.95
CA ALA A 183 -13.15 8.62 13.97
C ALA A 183 -12.59 8.11 12.64
N GLU A 184 -11.48 8.69 12.17
CA GLU A 184 -10.74 8.22 10.99
C GLU A 184 -10.27 6.76 11.17
N ILE A 185 -9.66 6.43 12.30
CA ILE A 185 -9.23 5.06 12.61
C ILE A 185 -10.41 4.07 12.53
N VAL A 186 -11.57 4.43 13.06
CA VAL A 186 -12.79 3.59 12.94
C VAL A 186 -13.21 3.44 11.47
N GLY A 187 -13.11 4.50 10.69
CA GLY A 187 -13.41 4.49 9.25
C GLY A 187 -12.52 3.49 8.51
N VAL A 188 -11.20 3.60 8.69
CA VAL A 188 -10.22 2.78 7.98
C VAL A 188 -10.08 1.34 8.52
N CYS A 189 -10.75 1.00 9.64
CA CYS A 189 -10.95 -0.39 10.04
C CYS A 189 -11.81 -1.17 9.03
N LYS A 190 -12.64 -0.49 8.27
CA LYS A 190 -13.52 -1.12 7.29
C LYS A 190 -12.74 -1.49 6.03
N PRO A 191 -13.04 -2.66 5.41
CA PRO A 191 -12.53 -2.98 4.09
C PRO A 191 -12.93 -1.88 3.08
N LEU A 192 -12.10 -1.64 2.09
CA LEU A 192 -12.34 -0.69 0.99
C LEU A 192 -12.48 0.77 1.43
N ALA A 193 -12.21 1.12 2.68
CA ALA A 193 -12.14 2.52 3.10
C ALA A 193 -10.83 3.16 2.65
N ASP A 194 -10.92 4.34 2.08
CA ASP A 194 -9.75 5.13 1.67
C ASP A 194 -8.93 5.58 2.88
N PHE A 195 -7.65 5.75 2.67
CA PHE A 195 -6.74 6.37 3.63
C PHE A 195 -6.43 7.80 3.19
N ASN A 196 -6.20 8.65 4.16
CA ASN A 196 -5.67 10.00 3.99
C ASN A 196 -4.17 10.07 4.36
N MET A 197 -3.66 11.28 4.53
CA MET A 197 -2.26 11.53 4.83
C MET A 197 -1.80 10.93 6.17
N TRP A 198 -2.66 10.74 7.18
CA TRP A 198 -2.29 10.03 8.42
C TRP A 198 -1.83 8.60 8.14
N GLY A 199 -2.44 7.93 7.15
CA GLY A 199 -1.97 6.62 6.68
C GLY A 199 -0.55 6.66 6.14
N VAL A 200 -0.18 7.72 5.41
CA VAL A 200 1.19 7.90 4.88
C VAL A 200 2.20 8.18 6.01
N TYR A 201 1.81 8.94 7.03
CA TYR A 201 2.64 9.11 8.24
C TYR A 201 2.87 7.78 8.96
N ALA A 202 1.82 6.95 9.08
CA ALA A 202 1.97 5.61 9.67
C ALA A 202 2.87 4.71 8.82
N ALA A 203 2.80 4.82 7.49
CA ALA A 203 3.62 4.05 6.56
C ALA A 203 5.11 4.19 6.83
N ALA A 204 5.61 5.40 7.08
CA ALA A 204 7.02 5.64 7.39
C ALA A 204 7.48 4.84 8.62
N ASN A 205 6.66 4.82 9.68
CA ASN A 205 6.98 4.08 10.91
C ASN A 205 6.89 2.55 10.73
N ILE A 206 5.94 2.07 9.90
CA ILE A 206 5.77 0.63 9.61
C ILE A 206 6.94 0.12 8.79
N LEU A 207 7.31 0.84 7.73
CA LEU A 207 8.37 0.47 6.80
C LEU A 207 9.77 0.76 7.36
N LYS A 208 9.89 1.60 8.39
CA LYS A 208 11.16 2.06 8.98
C LYS A 208 12.10 2.70 7.96
N VAL A 209 11.52 3.43 7.01
CA VAL A 209 12.25 4.23 6.03
C VAL A 209 11.54 5.57 5.83
N PRO A 210 12.23 6.63 5.42
CA PRO A 210 11.59 7.87 5.02
C PRO A 210 10.63 7.59 3.85
N VAL A 211 9.42 8.13 3.94
CA VAL A 211 8.44 8.08 2.86
C VAL A 211 8.35 9.45 2.23
N THR A 212 8.80 9.59 1.00
CA THR A 212 8.62 10.82 0.22
C THR A 212 7.30 10.74 -0.52
N SER A 213 6.38 11.58 -0.08
CA SER A 213 5.08 11.74 -0.70
C SER A 213 5.19 12.78 -1.82
N VAL A 214 4.74 12.40 -3.01
CA VAL A 214 4.81 13.18 -4.25
C VAL A 214 3.41 13.53 -4.70
N HIS A 215 3.18 14.81 -4.98
CA HIS A 215 1.87 15.31 -5.37
C HIS A 215 1.98 16.16 -6.64
N HIS A 216 1.04 15.96 -7.57
CA HIS A 216 1.00 16.71 -8.81
C HIS A 216 0.67 18.20 -8.57
N ASP A 217 1.41 19.09 -9.25
CA ASP A 217 1.40 20.54 -8.96
C ASP A 217 0.15 21.31 -9.38
N LYS A 218 -0.79 20.70 -10.08
CA LYS A 218 -1.82 21.45 -10.79
C LYS A 218 -2.94 22.04 -9.94
N ARG A 219 -3.16 21.64 -8.68
CA ARG A 219 -4.28 22.16 -7.87
C ARG A 219 -4.04 22.10 -6.36
N GLU A 220 -4.80 22.90 -5.61
CA GLU A 220 -4.93 22.88 -4.14
C GLU A 220 -3.62 23.12 -3.36
N ALA A 221 -3.25 24.39 -3.20
CA ALA A 221 -2.03 24.79 -2.48
C ALA A 221 -1.91 24.17 -1.07
N HIS A 222 -3.04 23.99 -0.36
CA HIS A 222 -3.07 23.38 0.97
C HIS A 222 -2.76 21.86 0.93
N LYS A 223 -3.34 21.12 -0.04
CA LYS A 223 -3.02 19.69 -0.21
C LYS A 223 -1.56 19.49 -0.62
N LYS A 224 -1.02 20.39 -1.43
CA LYS A 224 0.39 20.36 -1.80
C LYS A 224 1.29 20.49 -0.58
N LEU A 225 1.00 21.41 0.34
CA LEU A 225 1.77 21.59 1.58
C LEU A 225 1.72 20.35 2.47
N LEU A 226 0.57 19.66 2.52
CA LEU A 226 0.40 18.44 3.28
C LEU A 226 1.05 17.23 2.59
N ALA A 227 0.82 17.08 1.30
CA ALA A 227 1.13 15.85 0.55
C ALA A 227 2.51 15.82 -0.11
N LYS A 228 3.13 16.98 -0.39
CA LYS A 228 4.45 17.04 -1.05
C LYS A 228 5.57 17.20 -0.03
N ARG A 229 6.02 16.09 0.54
CA ARG A 229 7.04 16.12 1.60
C ARG A 229 7.64 14.74 1.87
N THR A 230 8.78 14.74 2.56
CA THR A 230 9.34 13.53 3.16
C THR A 230 8.90 13.42 4.61
N ILE A 231 8.36 12.25 4.96
CA ILE A 231 7.94 11.88 6.30
C ILE A 231 8.98 10.94 6.87
N TRP A 232 9.54 11.32 8.02
CA TRP A 232 10.58 10.57 8.69
C TRP A 232 10.00 9.64 9.74
N PRO A 233 10.43 8.38 9.81
CA PRO A 233 10.05 7.49 10.91
C PRO A 233 10.65 7.98 12.23
N THR A 234 10.09 7.53 13.34
CA THR A 234 10.53 7.92 14.69
C THR A 234 11.57 6.99 15.29
N GLN A 235 11.78 5.82 14.70
CA GLN A 235 12.74 4.81 15.15
C GLN A 235 13.96 4.80 14.21
N ASP A 236 14.96 4.00 14.57
CA ASP A 236 16.11 3.75 13.71
C ASP A 236 15.65 3.33 12.32
N HIS A 237 16.15 4.00 11.30
CA HIS A 237 15.73 3.86 9.92
C HIS A 237 16.92 3.95 8.96
N THR A 238 16.71 3.52 7.74
CA THR A 238 17.65 3.78 6.65
C THR A 238 17.43 5.20 6.12
N ASP A 239 18.47 5.81 5.55
CA ASP A 239 18.36 7.14 4.95
C ASP A 239 17.78 7.13 3.54
N THR A 240 17.66 5.94 2.92
CA THR A 240 17.12 5.79 1.57
C THR A 240 15.60 5.84 1.61
N PRO A 241 14.96 6.87 1.03
CA PRO A 241 13.52 7.01 1.03
C PRO A 241 12.86 6.04 0.03
N CYS A 242 11.64 5.63 0.34
CA CYS A 242 10.71 5.14 -0.65
C CYS A 242 9.73 6.25 -1.07
N TYR A 243 9.05 6.06 -2.20
CA TYR A 243 8.27 7.12 -2.83
C TYR A 243 6.84 6.66 -3.07
N ILE A 244 5.89 7.52 -2.69
CA ILE A 244 4.45 7.33 -2.90
C ILE A 244 3.92 8.56 -3.65
N MET A 245 3.21 8.33 -4.76
CA MET A 245 2.60 9.40 -5.55
C MET A 245 1.09 9.42 -5.34
N TRP A 246 0.55 10.63 -5.20
CA TRP A 246 -0.88 10.88 -5.15
C TRP A 246 -1.46 10.97 -6.55
N MET A 247 -2.57 10.27 -6.75
CA MET A 247 -3.30 10.22 -8.00
C MET A 247 -4.81 10.35 -7.78
N SER A 248 -5.55 10.57 -8.85
CA SER A 248 -6.98 10.34 -8.89
C SER A 248 -7.23 8.94 -9.48
N HIS A 249 -8.09 8.16 -8.87
CA HIS A 249 -8.48 6.85 -9.43
C HIS A 249 -9.41 6.97 -10.65
N ARG A 250 -9.90 8.19 -10.93
CA ARG A 250 -10.70 8.48 -12.13
C ARG A 250 -9.79 9.06 -13.20
N ASP A 251 -10.00 8.65 -14.43
CA ASP A 251 -9.33 9.25 -15.60
C ASP A 251 -9.86 10.66 -15.87
N ASP A 252 -9.72 11.54 -14.89
CA ASP A 252 -10.24 12.91 -14.88
C ASP A 252 -9.26 13.91 -15.49
N ARG A 253 -8.40 13.46 -16.44
CA ARG A 253 -7.57 14.39 -17.25
C ARG A 253 -8.40 15.50 -17.90
N ILE A 254 -9.71 15.32 -18.01
CA ILE A 254 -10.66 16.19 -18.68
C ILE A 254 -11.52 16.99 -17.68
N HIS A 255 -11.63 16.60 -16.42
CA HIS A 255 -12.57 17.19 -15.49
C HIS A 255 -11.96 18.23 -14.55
N GLN A 256 -12.72 19.26 -14.24
CA GLN A 256 -12.36 20.36 -13.33
C GLN A 256 -12.15 19.90 -11.87
N TRP A 257 -12.45 18.64 -11.55
CA TRP A 257 -12.50 18.07 -10.20
C TRP A 257 -11.52 16.91 -10.03
N TRP A 258 -10.22 17.15 -10.28
CA TRP A 258 -9.21 16.15 -9.93
C TRP A 258 -9.12 16.07 -8.41
N LEU A 259 -9.45 14.90 -7.85
CA LEU A 259 -9.36 14.63 -6.42
C LEU A 259 -8.22 13.62 -6.19
N ALA A 260 -7.20 14.06 -5.45
CA ALA A 260 -6.12 13.18 -5.03
C ALA A 260 -6.61 12.25 -3.92
N ASN A 261 -7.07 11.06 -4.29
CA ASN A 261 -7.60 10.05 -3.38
C ASN A 261 -7.02 8.66 -3.64
N HIS A 262 -6.00 8.58 -4.49
CA HIS A 262 -5.37 7.32 -4.89
C HIS A 262 -3.87 7.38 -4.69
N PHE A 263 -3.29 6.30 -4.18
CA PHE A 263 -1.87 6.16 -3.88
C PHE A 263 -1.24 5.09 -4.75
N ILE A 264 -0.10 5.40 -5.34
CA ILE A 264 0.71 4.47 -6.13
C ILE A 264 2.18 4.57 -5.73
N PRO A 265 2.96 3.48 -5.79
CA PRO A 265 4.40 3.54 -5.54
C PRO A 265 5.13 4.08 -6.76
N LEU A 266 6.24 4.77 -6.53
CA LEU A 266 7.21 5.11 -7.56
C LEU A 266 8.43 4.19 -7.39
N LEU A 267 8.73 3.39 -8.41
CA LEU A 267 9.82 2.41 -8.41
C LEU A 267 10.80 2.66 -9.54
N GLN A 268 12.05 2.24 -9.36
CA GLN A 268 13.08 2.34 -10.38
C GLN A 268 12.94 1.25 -11.46
N LEU A 269 13.42 1.50 -12.65
CA LEU A 269 13.70 0.45 -13.64
C LEU A 269 15.03 -0.22 -13.31
N HIS A 270 15.09 -1.55 -13.44
CA HIS A 270 16.31 -2.30 -13.20
C HIS A 270 17.40 -1.88 -14.22
N PRO A 271 18.60 -1.47 -13.77
CA PRO A 271 19.63 -0.93 -14.68
C PRO A 271 20.11 -1.91 -15.75
N THR A 272 20.00 -3.23 -15.50
CA THR A 272 20.40 -4.28 -16.45
C THR A 272 19.39 -4.55 -17.56
N LYS A 273 18.21 -3.95 -17.49
CA LYS A 273 17.14 -4.07 -18.51
C LYS A 273 16.86 -2.75 -19.22
N ALA A 274 17.65 -1.71 -19.01
CA ALA A 274 17.65 -0.60 -19.95
C ALA A 274 17.97 -1.21 -21.32
N PRO A 275 17.11 -1.06 -22.34
CA PRO A 275 17.45 -1.50 -23.69
C PRO A 275 18.82 -0.91 -23.99
N ALA A 276 19.75 -1.77 -24.49
CA ALA A 276 21.04 -1.28 -24.98
C ALA A 276 20.74 -0.01 -25.76
N VAL A 277 21.37 1.09 -25.39
CA VAL A 277 21.20 2.38 -26.05
C VAL A 277 21.32 2.11 -27.54
N VAL A 278 20.18 2.00 -28.21
CA VAL A 278 20.13 2.12 -29.66
C VAL A 278 20.44 3.58 -29.90
N ASP A 279 21.59 3.80 -30.46
CA ASP A 279 22.18 5.09 -30.81
C ASP A 279 21.09 6.09 -31.24
N ASN A 280 21.09 7.24 -30.61
CA ASN A 280 20.34 8.45 -30.87
C ASN A 280 19.61 8.52 -32.21
N THR A 281 18.44 7.93 -32.33
CA THR A 281 17.45 8.40 -33.29
C THR A 281 16.06 8.11 -32.74
N THR A 282 15.45 9.18 -32.22
CA THR A 282 13.99 9.34 -32.09
C THR A 282 13.23 8.13 -31.55
N VAL A 283 13.17 7.99 -30.23
CA VAL A 283 12.04 7.32 -29.58
C VAL A 283 10.84 8.26 -29.78
N THR A 284 10.10 8.04 -30.87
CA THR A 284 8.80 8.66 -31.06
C THR A 284 7.81 8.02 -30.09
N GLU A 285 6.83 8.79 -29.61
CA GLU A 285 5.75 8.33 -28.72
C GLU A 285 5.04 7.04 -29.21
N ASP A 286 5.15 6.71 -30.49
CA ASP A 286 4.59 5.51 -31.09
C ASP A 286 5.23 4.18 -30.64
N THR A 287 6.49 4.19 -30.17
CA THR A 287 7.16 2.94 -29.75
C THR A 287 6.75 2.50 -28.34
N LEU A 288 6.25 3.41 -27.51
CA LEU A 288 5.70 3.09 -26.18
C LEU A 288 4.28 2.52 -26.26
N ASN A 289 3.52 2.88 -27.31
CA ASN A 289 2.14 2.40 -27.49
C ASN A 289 2.02 0.99 -28.05
N THR A 290 3.03 0.47 -28.74
CA THR A 290 2.94 -0.85 -29.39
C THR A 290 3.25 -2.02 -28.46
N ALA A 291 3.86 -1.78 -27.31
CA ALA A 291 4.19 -2.85 -26.34
C ALA A 291 3.05 -3.18 -25.35
N PHE A 292 1.92 -2.45 -25.38
CA PHE A 292 0.87 -2.52 -24.38
C PHE A 292 -0.55 -2.80 -24.91
N ILE A 293 -0.73 -3.18 -26.18
CA ILE A 293 -2.08 -3.37 -26.79
C ILE A 293 -2.45 -4.85 -27.04
N GLU A 294 -1.74 -5.81 -26.50
CA GLU A 294 -2.17 -7.21 -26.62
C GLU A 294 -2.47 -7.81 -25.26
N ASP A 295 -3.55 -7.45 -24.55
CA ASP A 295 -4.32 -8.34 -23.67
C ASP A 295 -5.51 -7.69 -22.91
N ASP A 296 -6.15 -6.66 -23.42
CA ASP A 296 -7.27 -5.99 -22.69
C ASP A 296 -8.68 -6.39 -23.19
N SER A 297 -8.85 -7.56 -23.80
CA SER A 297 -10.18 -8.00 -24.30
C SER A 297 -10.96 -8.97 -23.40
N LEU A 298 -10.53 -9.21 -22.17
CA LEU A 298 -11.27 -10.10 -21.25
C LEU A 298 -11.40 -9.45 -19.86
N GLN A 299 -12.64 -9.08 -19.50
CA GLN A 299 -13.15 -8.82 -18.13
C GLN A 299 -13.67 -7.41 -17.76
N PHE A 300 -14.43 -6.77 -18.63
CA PHE A 300 -15.23 -5.59 -18.20
C PHE A 300 -16.77 -5.77 -18.35
N ALA A 301 -17.29 -7.00 -18.42
CA ALA A 301 -18.72 -7.19 -18.73
C ALA A 301 -19.63 -7.44 -17.51
N ASP A 302 -19.13 -7.60 -16.27
CA ASP A 302 -19.98 -8.15 -15.18
C ASP A 302 -20.08 -7.30 -13.89
N LEU A 303 -19.79 -6.00 -13.90
CA LEU A 303 -19.88 -5.16 -12.68
C LEU A 303 -20.77 -3.92 -12.79
N GLN A 304 -21.74 -3.88 -13.74
CA GLN A 304 -22.65 -2.72 -13.85
C GLN A 304 -24.04 -2.91 -13.22
N ASP A 305 -24.32 -4.04 -12.55
CA ASP A 305 -25.62 -4.27 -11.88
C ASP A 305 -25.46 -4.72 -10.43
N ARG A 306 -24.90 -3.84 -9.58
CA ARG A 306 -25.19 -3.92 -8.12
C ARG A 306 -24.94 -2.58 -7.45
#